data_fbc5d554b635ac47a3d9ceef6e0172e2
#
_entry.id   fbc5d554b635ac47a3d9ceef6e0172e2
#
_cell.length_a   1.000
_cell.length_b   1.000
_cell.length_c   1.000
_cell.angle_alpha   90.00
_cell.angle_beta   90.00
_cell.angle_gamma   90.00
#
_symmetry.space_group_name_H-M   'P 1'
#
loop_
_entity.id
_entity.type
_entity.pdbx_description
1 polymer ?
#
loop_
_entity_poly.entity_id
_entity_poly.type
_entity_poly.pdbx_seq_one_letter_code
_entity_poly.pdbx_strand_id
1 'polypeptide(L)'
;MKVFKSSINNKSASFKTNKRAMNDLVKELNSYLKLSKIQGNEFALKKAKQSGKSLSRDKITKLLDKDSPFIELMPLAGLKHENGFGPGGTTISGIGLVKKKLCIINANIGTKKGGVVDYATSLKNLRLCKIATENKLTTINLVESGGANLPDQDRVFNNYGAMFKDMSQRSKQGVLNISIVFGNSTAGGAYVPGMSDYTIMLKDLSLIHISEPTRPSQ
;
A
#
# COMPACT_ATOMS: atom_id res chain seq x y z
N MET A 1 -3.21 -11.81 -41.54
CA MET A 1 -2.23 -11.30 -40.58
C MET A 1 -0.83 -11.80 -40.94
N LYS A 2 0.20 -10.92 -41.02
CA LYS A 2 1.58 -11.36 -41.22
C LYS A 2 2.09 -11.99 -39.92
N VAL A 3 2.46 -13.25 -39.95
CA VAL A 3 3.05 -13.94 -38.79
C VAL A 3 4.49 -13.43 -38.59
N PHE A 4 4.80 -12.89 -37.42
CA PHE A 4 6.16 -12.51 -37.09
C PHE A 4 7.04 -13.77 -36.96
N LYS A 5 8.10 -13.85 -37.75
CA LYS A 5 9.10 -14.92 -37.65
C LYS A 5 10.31 -14.41 -36.89
N SER A 6 10.60 -15.03 -35.74
CA SER A 6 11.81 -14.72 -34.96
C SER A 6 13.07 -15.23 -35.70
N SER A 7 14.09 -14.37 -35.77
CA SER A 7 15.44 -14.72 -36.25
C SER A 7 16.37 -15.20 -35.13
N ILE A 8 15.88 -15.36 -33.89
CA ILE A 8 16.69 -15.73 -32.74
C ILE A 8 17.11 -17.20 -32.84
N ASN A 9 18.45 -17.42 -32.81
CA ASN A 9 19.01 -18.75 -32.66
C ASN A 9 19.20 -19.11 -31.18
N ASN A 10 18.26 -19.87 -30.62
CA ASN A 10 18.29 -20.29 -29.21
C ASN A 10 19.39 -21.31 -28.86
N LYS A 11 20.11 -21.84 -29.86
CA LYS A 11 21.26 -22.74 -29.68
C LYS A 11 22.60 -22.00 -29.68
N SER A 12 22.63 -20.74 -30.07
CA SER A 12 23.88 -19.96 -30.12
C SER A 12 24.49 -19.74 -28.73
N ALA A 13 25.80 -19.59 -28.67
CA ALA A 13 26.50 -19.31 -27.40
C ALA A 13 26.05 -17.99 -26.77
N SER A 14 25.88 -16.95 -27.59
CA SER A 14 25.40 -15.64 -27.15
C SER A 14 23.99 -15.71 -26.54
N PHE A 15 23.06 -16.45 -27.16
CA PHE A 15 21.73 -16.66 -26.59
C PHE A 15 21.78 -17.35 -25.21
N LYS A 16 22.62 -18.40 -25.08
CA LYS A 16 22.76 -19.14 -23.81
C LYS A 16 23.33 -18.24 -22.70
N THR A 17 24.33 -17.41 -23.02
CA THR A 17 24.91 -16.46 -22.07
C THR A 17 23.90 -15.41 -21.64
N ASN A 18 23.20 -14.78 -22.59
CA ASN A 18 22.17 -13.77 -22.30
C ASN A 18 21.00 -14.37 -21.50
N LYS A 19 20.56 -15.59 -21.83
CA LYS A 19 19.52 -16.31 -21.09
C LYS A 19 19.94 -16.55 -19.64
N ARG A 20 21.20 -16.93 -19.39
CA ARG A 20 21.72 -17.14 -18.03
C ARG A 20 21.71 -15.84 -17.24
N ALA A 21 22.27 -14.76 -17.79
CA ALA A 21 22.28 -13.45 -17.15
C ALA A 21 20.86 -12.95 -16.83
N MET A 22 19.93 -13.07 -17.78
CA MET A 22 18.51 -12.69 -17.55
C MET A 22 17.87 -13.53 -16.46
N ASN A 23 18.11 -14.85 -16.44
CA ASN A 23 17.56 -15.71 -15.39
C ASN A 23 18.10 -15.34 -14.00
N ASP A 24 19.34 -14.91 -13.88
CA ASP A 24 19.93 -14.47 -12.61
C ASP A 24 19.27 -13.16 -12.12
N LEU A 25 19.05 -12.19 -13.02
CA LEU A 25 18.28 -10.97 -12.72
C LEU A 25 16.84 -11.29 -12.29
N VAL A 26 16.18 -12.22 -12.98
CA VAL A 26 14.81 -12.64 -12.61
C VAL A 26 14.78 -13.34 -11.24
N LYS A 27 15.80 -14.14 -10.91
CA LYS A 27 15.93 -14.75 -9.58
C LYS A 27 16.08 -13.68 -8.49
N GLU A 28 16.95 -12.68 -8.73
CA GLU A 28 17.12 -11.55 -7.81
C GLU A 28 15.82 -10.78 -7.61
N LEU A 29 15.13 -10.41 -8.69
CA LEU A 29 13.83 -9.75 -8.65
C LEU A 29 12.82 -10.55 -7.81
N ASN A 30 12.72 -11.85 -8.06
CA ASN A 30 11.79 -12.72 -7.34
C ASN A 30 12.12 -12.82 -5.84
N SER A 31 13.40 -12.72 -5.46
CA SER A 31 13.80 -12.67 -4.05
C SER A 31 13.28 -11.42 -3.37
N TYR A 32 13.38 -10.25 -3.99
CA TYR A 32 12.83 -8.99 -3.48
C TYR A 32 11.30 -9.00 -3.43
N LEU A 33 10.64 -9.58 -4.44
CA LEU A 33 9.18 -9.73 -4.44
C LEU A 33 8.69 -10.65 -3.31
N LYS A 34 9.46 -11.67 -2.94
CA LYS A 34 9.16 -12.49 -1.74
C LYS A 34 9.27 -11.67 -0.46
N LEU A 35 10.31 -10.84 -0.33
CA LEU A 35 10.49 -9.95 0.82
C LEU A 35 9.36 -8.93 0.95
N SER A 36 8.86 -8.38 -0.17
CA SER A 36 7.75 -7.42 -0.16
C SER A 36 6.42 -8.01 0.35
N LYS A 37 6.30 -9.34 0.36
CA LYS A 37 5.11 -10.02 0.89
C LYS A 37 5.10 -10.15 2.42
N ILE A 38 6.22 -9.88 3.08
CA ILE A 38 6.35 -9.97 4.53
C ILE A 38 5.63 -8.79 5.19
N GLN A 39 4.63 -9.07 6.01
CA GLN A 39 3.77 -8.07 6.63
C GLN A 39 4.17 -7.71 8.08
N GLY A 40 5.37 -8.01 8.49
CA GLY A 40 5.88 -7.71 9.82
C GLY A 40 6.84 -8.76 10.33
N ASN A 41 7.43 -8.55 11.51
CA ASN A 41 8.25 -9.55 12.16
C ASN A 41 7.40 -10.65 12.81
N GLU A 42 8.01 -11.75 13.18
CA GLU A 42 7.34 -12.92 13.76
C GLU A 42 6.53 -12.58 15.02
N PHE A 43 7.07 -11.73 15.89
CA PHE A 43 6.38 -11.27 17.11
C PHE A 43 5.09 -10.53 16.78
N ALA A 44 5.14 -9.54 15.85
CA ALA A 44 3.96 -8.77 15.47
C ALA A 44 2.88 -9.64 14.80
N LEU A 45 3.31 -10.59 13.94
CA LEU A 45 2.39 -11.51 13.30
C LEU A 45 1.72 -12.46 14.31
N LYS A 46 2.49 -12.99 15.27
CA LYS A 46 1.97 -13.85 16.35
C LYS A 46 0.97 -13.09 17.24
N LYS A 47 1.29 -11.84 17.62
CA LYS A 47 0.40 -10.96 18.39
C LYS A 47 -0.90 -10.67 17.65
N ALA A 48 -0.82 -10.36 16.35
CA ALA A 48 -2.00 -10.12 15.53
C ALA A 48 -2.92 -11.36 15.48
N LYS A 49 -2.33 -12.54 15.28
CA LYS A 49 -3.07 -13.82 15.28
C LYS A 49 -3.76 -14.08 16.63
N GLN A 50 -3.07 -13.86 17.74
CA GLN A 50 -3.63 -14.05 19.09
C GLN A 50 -4.79 -13.10 19.40
N SER A 51 -4.75 -11.88 18.87
CA SER A 51 -5.82 -10.89 19.01
C SER A 51 -6.92 -11.00 17.95
N GLY A 52 -6.93 -12.05 17.12
CA GLY A 52 -7.93 -12.26 16.08
C GLY A 52 -7.88 -11.25 14.93
N LYS A 53 -6.81 -10.46 14.80
CA LYS A 53 -6.67 -9.47 13.74
C LYS A 53 -6.32 -10.12 12.40
N SER A 54 -7.10 -9.83 11.36
CA SER A 54 -6.75 -10.19 9.98
C SER A 54 -5.58 -9.36 9.47
N LEU A 55 -4.68 -9.99 8.73
CA LEU A 55 -3.57 -9.29 8.06
C LEU A 55 -4.09 -8.46 6.88
N SER A 56 -3.29 -7.49 6.44
CA SER A 56 -3.73 -6.56 5.38
C SER A 56 -3.98 -7.27 4.04
N ARG A 57 -3.21 -8.30 3.69
CA ARG A 57 -3.49 -9.11 2.49
C ARG A 57 -4.81 -9.86 2.59
N ASP A 58 -5.14 -10.41 3.76
CA ASP A 58 -6.41 -11.12 3.96
C ASP A 58 -7.60 -10.16 3.87
N LYS A 59 -7.45 -8.92 4.40
CA LYS A 59 -8.45 -7.85 4.26
C LYS A 59 -8.70 -7.51 2.80
N ILE A 60 -7.62 -7.36 2.00
CA ILE A 60 -7.72 -7.12 0.55
C ILE A 60 -8.44 -8.27 -0.14
N THR A 61 -8.04 -9.51 0.11
CA THR A 61 -8.66 -10.70 -0.50
C THR A 61 -10.16 -10.79 -0.19
N LYS A 62 -10.57 -10.45 1.05
CA LYS A 62 -11.99 -10.42 1.45
C LYS A 62 -12.79 -9.27 0.82
N LEU A 63 -12.13 -8.18 0.45
CA LEU A 63 -12.76 -7.02 -0.18
C LEU A 63 -12.99 -7.22 -1.68
N LEU A 64 -12.08 -7.93 -2.33
CA LEU A 64 -12.12 -8.19 -3.77
C LEU A 64 -13.28 -9.10 -4.15
N ASP A 65 -13.80 -8.91 -5.35
CA ASP A 65 -14.74 -9.85 -5.94
C ASP A 65 -14.09 -11.24 -6.05
N LYS A 66 -14.89 -12.29 -5.80
CA LYS A 66 -14.42 -13.66 -5.84
C LYS A 66 -13.76 -13.95 -7.19
N ASP A 67 -12.61 -14.61 -7.14
CA ASP A 67 -11.82 -15.04 -8.31
C ASP A 67 -11.36 -13.88 -9.24
N SER A 68 -11.44 -12.62 -8.76
CA SER A 68 -10.94 -11.48 -9.51
C SER A 68 -9.43 -11.25 -9.26
N PRO A 69 -8.68 -10.78 -10.27
CA PRO A 69 -7.27 -10.50 -10.12
C PRO A 69 -7.03 -9.24 -9.26
N PHE A 70 -5.92 -9.23 -8.52
CA PHE A 70 -5.37 -8.05 -7.87
C PHE A 70 -4.01 -7.71 -8.46
N ILE A 71 -3.90 -6.54 -9.07
CA ILE A 71 -2.64 -6.03 -9.65
C ILE A 71 -1.96 -5.19 -8.58
N GLU A 72 -1.02 -5.80 -7.85
CA GLU A 72 -0.24 -5.08 -6.83
C GLU A 72 0.69 -4.06 -7.50
N LEU A 73 0.61 -2.82 -7.07
CA LEU A 73 1.40 -1.70 -7.58
C LEU A 73 2.59 -1.41 -6.66
N MET A 74 3.74 -1.15 -7.26
CA MET A 74 4.95 -0.71 -6.57
C MET A 74 5.36 -1.59 -5.36
N PRO A 75 5.38 -2.93 -5.51
CA PRO A 75 5.74 -3.83 -4.41
C PRO A 75 7.21 -3.66 -3.97
N LEU A 76 8.05 -3.04 -4.76
CA LEU A 76 9.47 -2.79 -4.47
C LEU A 76 9.76 -1.34 -4.04
N ALA A 77 8.73 -0.49 -3.82
CA ALA A 77 8.94 0.85 -3.32
C ALA A 77 9.74 0.80 -2.01
N GLY A 78 10.79 1.61 -1.89
CA GLY A 78 11.70 1.61 -0.73
C GLY A 78 12.75 0.49 -0.70
N LEU A 79 12.84 -0.34 -1.76
CA LEU A 79 13.93 -1.31 -1.88
C LEU A 79 15.30 -0.59 -1.89
N LYS A 80 16.21 -1.03 -1.01
CA LYS A 80 17.54 -0.42 -0.83
C LYS A 80 17.54 1.06 -0.44
N HIS A 81 16.40 1.60 0.02
CA HIS A 81 16.35 2.95 0.55
C HIS A 81 16.97 2.97 1.96
N GLU A 82 17.93 3.87 2.20
CA GLU A 82 18.53 4.07 3.51
C GLU A 82 17.45 4.48 4.50
N ASN A 83 17.47 3.88 5.70
CA ASN A 83 16.46 4.09 6.75
C ASN A 83 15.01 3.78 6.37
N GLY A 84 14.79 3.18 5.19
CA GLY A 84 13.45 2.76 4.75
C GLY A 84 12.98 1.48 5.45
N PHE A 85 11.66 1.25 5.41
CA PHE A 85 11.05 0.06 6.01
C PHE A 85 11.09 -1.17 5.08
N GLY A 86 11.97 -1.15 4.07
CA GLY A 86 12.17 -2.23 3.11
C GLY A 86 11.13 -2.27 1.99
N PRO A 87 11.21 -3.29 1.12
CA PRO A 87 10.40 -3.31 -0.09
C PRO A 87 8.90 -3.31 0.21
N GLY A 88 8.17 -2.50 -0.57
CA GLY A 88 6.74 -2.26 -0.41
C GLY A 88 6.39 -1.22 0.66
N GLY A 89 7.35 -0.78 1.48
CA GLY A 89 7.08 0.12 2.60
C GLY A 89 6.11 -0.51 3.60
N THR A 90 5.21 0.30 4.13
CA THR A 90 4.19 -0.12 5.11
C THR A 90 2.77 -0.15 4.52
N THR A 91 2.64 -0.18 3.19
CA THR A 91 1.35 -0.31 2.52
C THR A 91 1.37 -1.38 1.42
N ILE A 92 0.23 -2.03 1.23
CA ILE A 92 -0.06 -2.85 0.07
C ILE A 92 -1.04 -2.07 -0.78
N SER A 93 -0.65 -1.78 -2.01
CA SER A 93 -1.44 -0.95 -2.91
C SER A 93 -1.62 -1.63 -4.24
N GLY A 94 -2.79 -1.52 -4.84
CA GLY A 94 -3.05 -2.15 -6.13
C GLY A 94 -4.41 -1.82 -6.70
N ILE A 95 -4.69 -2.41 -7.86
CA ILE A 95 -5.95 -2.29 -8.57
C ILE A 95 -6.66 -3.65 -8.52
N GLY A 96 -7.93 -3.64 -8.16
CA GLY A 96 -8.77 -4.83 -8.14
C GLY A 96 -10.24 -4.53 -8.38
N LEU A 97 -11.05 -5.55 -8.52
CA LEU A 97 -12.48 -5.43 -8.70
C LEU A 97 -13.20 -5.50 -7.35
N VAL A 98 -14.05 -4.52 -7.09
CA VAL A 98 -14.97 -4.50 -5.95
C VAL A 98 -16.36 -4.20 -6.49
N LYS A 99 -17.30 -5.13 -6.34
CA LYS A 99 -18.65 -5.04 -6.94
C LYS A 99 -18.62 -4.73 -8.43
N LYS A 100 -17.74 -5.46 -9.17
CA LYS A 100 -17.52 -5.35 -10.62
C LYS A 100 -16.99 -3.98 -11.09
N LYS A 101 -16.51 -3.13 -10.18
CA LYS A 101 -15.89 -1.84 -10.50
C LYS A 101 -14.39 -1.90 -10.18
N LEU A 102 -13.58 -1.38 -11.10
CA LEU A 102 -12.15 -1.21 -10.84
C LEU A 102 -11.95 -0.15 -9.76
N CYS A 103 -11.24 -0.54 -8.72
CA CYS A 103 -10.91 0.34 -7.60
C CYS A 103 -9.41 0.28 -7.33
N ILE A 104 -8.86 1.38 -6.85
CA ILE A 104 -7.59 1.38 -6.16
C ILE A 104 -7.83 0.93 -4.72
N ILE A 105 -7.05 -0.02 -4.25
CA ILE A 105 -7.05 -0.48 -2.87
C ILE A 105 -5.70 -0.12 -2.27
N ASN A 106 -5.71 0.57 -1.13
CA ASN A 106 -4.52 0.95 -0.40
C ASN A 106 -4.66 0.51 1.06
N ALA A 107 -3.91 -0.49 1.48
CA ALA A 107 -4.00 -1.08 2.81
C ALA A 107 -2.74 -0.81 3.62
N ASN A 108 -2.85 -0.18 4.79
CA ASN A 108 -1.76 -0.11 5.75
C ASN A 108 -1.43 -1.49 6.32
N ILE A 109 -0.15 -1.76 6.53
CA ILE A 109 0.33 -2.98 7.19
C ILE A 109 0.56 -2.66 8.67
N GLY A 110 -0.48 -2.71 9.49
CA GLY A 110 -0.40 -2.38 10.92
C GLY A 110 0.61 -3.24 11.71
N THR A 111 0.86 -4.47 11.26
CA THR A 111 1.87 -5.38 11.83
C THR A 111 3.31 -5.03 11.45
N LYS A 112 3.52 -4.12 10.49
CA LYS A 112 4.83 -3.63 10.07
C LYS A 112 5.01 -2.20 10.56
N LYS A 113 5.83 -2.01 11.60
CA LYS A 113 6.07 -0.67 12.19
C LYS A 113 4.79 0.10 12.58
N GLY A 114 3.73 -0.61 12.99
CA GLY A 114 2.45 0.03 13.32
C GLY A 114 1.75 0.74 12.15
N GLY A 115 2.09 0.42 10.90
CA GLY A 115 1.59 1.12 9.72
C GLY A 115 2.09 2.57 9.56
N VAL A 116 3.17 2.93 10.26
CA VAL A 116 3.81 4.24 10.15
C VAL A 116 4.35 4.42 8.74
N VAL A 117 4.15 5.62 8.19
CA VAL A 117 4.53 5.95 6.81
C VAL A 117 5.92 6.60 6.78
N ASP A 118 6.89 5.95 6.17
CA ASP A 118 8.21 6.49 5.86
C ASP A 118 8.20 7.27 4.53
N TYR A 119 9.32 7.88 4.19
CA TYR A 119 9.44 8.66 2.96
C TYR A 119 9.13 7.85 1.70
N ALA A 120 9.63 6.63 1.58
CA ALA A 120 9.39 5.77 0.43
C ALA A 120 7.91 5.38 0.30
N THR A 121 7.25 5.07 1.42
CA THR A 121 5.80 4.80 1.46
C THR A 121 5.00 6.04 1.07
N SER A 122 5.42 7.24 1.49
CA SER A 122 4.74 8.49 1.12
C SER A 122 4.80 8.76 -0.39
N LEU A 123 5.97 8.53 -1.02
CA LEU A 123 6.12 8.61 -2.49
C LEU A 123 5.25 7.58 -3.22
N LYS A 124 5.19 6.36 -2.69
CA LYS A 124 4.29 5.31 -3.21
C LYS A 124 2.83 5.76 -3.16
N ASN A 125 2.39 6.35 -2.05
CA ASN A 125 1.04 6.87 -1.89
C ASN A 125 0.75 8.02 -2.87
N LEU A 126 1.69 8.96 -3.06
CA LEU A 126 1.55 10.01 -4.08
C LEU A 126 1.39 9.45 -5.50
N ARG A 127 2.21 8.46 -5.85
CA ARG A 127 2.09 7.82 -7.17
C ARG A 127 0.73 7.13 -7.33
N LEU A 128 0.23 6.51 -6.26
CA LEU A 128 -1.08 5.88 -6.25
C LEU A 128 -2.21 6.90 -6.46
N CYS A 129 -2.15 8.06 -5.78
CA CYS A 129 -3.08 9.17 -5.99
C CYS A 129 -3.10 9.63 -7.45
N LYS A 130 -1.92 9.81 -8.05
CA LYS A 130 -1.81 10.18 -9.47
C LYS A 130 -2.48 9.16 -10.39
N ILE A 131 -2.25 7.85 -10.16
CA ILE A 131 -2.91 6.78 -10.93
C ILE A 131 -4.43 6.85 -10.75
N ALA A 132 -4.91 7.08 -9.51
CA ALA A 132 -6.33 7.21 -9.22
C ALA A 132 -6.97 8.37 -9.98
N THR A 133 -6.33 9.53 -9.97
CA THR A 133 -6.81 10.76 -10.63
C THR A 133 -6.82 10.61 -12.14
N GLU A 134 -5.71 10.15 -12.73
CA GLU A 134 -5.58 9.98 -14.19
C GLU A 134 -6.60 8.99 -14.77
N ASN A 135 -6.96 7.97 -14.00
CA ASN A 135 -7.88 6.91 -14.43
C ASN A 135 -9.29 7.03 -13.81
N LYS A 136 -9.56 8.07 -13.02
CA LYS A 136 -10.84 8.30 -12.32
C LYS A 136 -11.29 7.09 -11.50
N LEU A 137 -10.36 6.42 -10.83
CA LEU A 137 -10.63 5.23 -10.04
C LEU A 137 -11.02 5.58 -8.61
N THR A 138 -12.13 5.02 -8.13
CA THR A 138 -12.48 5.03 -6.71
C THR A 138 -11.33 4.45 -5.89
N THR A 139 -10.96 5.13 -4.80
CA THR A 139 -9.93 4.64 -3.88
C THR A 139 -10.59 4.08 -2.62
N ILE A 140 -10.19 2.88 -2.22
CA ILE A 140 -10.62 2.24 -0.97
C ILE A 140 -9.38 2.09 -0.08
N ASN A 141 -9.37 2.81 1.04
CA ASN A 141 -8.29 2.79 2.02
C ASN A 141 -8.65 1.86 3.17
N LEU A 142 -7.81 0.86 3.44
CA LEU A 142 -7.91 -0.03 4.60
C LEU A 142 -6.93 0.51 5.65
N VAL A 143 -7.45 1.30 6.59
CA VAL A 143 -6.65 2.16 7.44
C VAL A 143 -6.29 1.49 8.76
N GLU A 144 -5.00 1.41 9.04
CA GLU A 144 -4.40 1.05 10.32
C GLU A 144 -2.99 1.68 10.37
N SER A 145 -2.87 2.94 10.81
CA SER A 145 -1.64 3.74 10.66
C SER A 145 -1.26 4.47 11.93
N GLY A 146 0.01 4.33 12.31
CA GLY A 146 0.64 5.12 13.36
C GLY A 146 1.06 6.54 12.94
N GLY A 147 0.67 7.01 11.75
CA GLY A 147 1.01 8.34 11.25
C GLY A 147 2.34 8.38 10.47
N ALA A 148 2.99 9.53 10.46
CA ALA A 148 4.26 9.75 9.78
C ALA A 148 5.46 9.23 10.61
N ASN A 149 6.50 8.74 9.92
CA ASN A 149 7.78 8.47 10.54
C ASN A 149 8.45 9.79 10.95
N LEU A 150 8.59 10.05 12.24
CA LEU A 150 9.09 11.34 12.74
C LEU A 150 10.49 11.70 12.24
N PRO A 151 11.46 10.78 12.12
CA PRO A 151 12.75 11.09 11.50
C PRO A 151 12.68 11.58 10.05
N ASP A 152 11.61 11.26 9.31
CA ASP A 152 11.40 11.65 7.90
C ASP A 152 10.37 12.80 7.76
N GLN A 153 9.97 13.43 8.84
CA GLN A 153 8.81 14.34 8.86
C GLN A 153 8.91 15.49 7.83
N ASP A 154 10.09 16.05 7.64
CA ASP A 154 10.38 17.12 6.67
C ASP A 154 9.97 16.76 5.24
N ARG A 155 10.17 15.49 4.85
CA ARG A 155 9.85 14.97 3.53
C ARG A 155 8.43 14.41 3.44
N VAL A 156 8.00 13.72 4.49
CA VAL A 156 6.70 13.05 4.52
C VAL A 156 5.56 14.06 4.54
N PHE A 157 5.67 15.17 5.28
CA PHE A 157 4.61 16.18 5.39
C PHE A 157 4.32 16.87 4.06
N ASN A 158 5.33 17.18 3.25
CA ASN A 158 5.12 17.72 1.92
C ASN A 158 4.31 16.76 1.03
N ASN A 159 4.65 15.47 1.10
CA ASN A 159 3.96 14.45 0.32
C ASN A 159 2.50 14.26 0.79
N TYR A 160 2.26 14.33 2.10
CA TYR A 160 0.90 14.30 2.67
C TYR A 160 0.07 15.51 2.23
N GLY A 161 0.64 16.71 2.24
CA GLY A 161 -0.04 17.91 1.73
C GLY A 161 -0.49 17.75 0.29
N ALA A 162 0.38 17.22 -0.57
CA ALA A 162 0.04 16.93 -1.96
C ALA A 162 -1.04 15.85 -2.09
N MET A 163 -1.01 14.80 -1.26
CA MET A 163 -2.01 13.75 -1.21
C MET A 163 -3.38 14.30 -0.78
N PHE A 164 -3.44 15.13 0.25
CA PHE A 164 -4.69 15.74 0.72
C PHE A 164 -5.31 16.67 -0.31
N LYS A 165 -4.47 17.47 -0.99
CA LYS A 165 -4.91 18.28 -2.14
C LYS A 165 -5.55 17.40 -3.21
N ASP A 166 -4.91 16.29 -3.59
CA ASP A 166 -5.42 15.36 -4.58
C ASP A 166 -6.75 14.73 -4.15
N MET A 167 -6.87 14.30 -2.89
CA MET A 167 -8.13 13.77 -2.35
C MET A 167 -9.27 14.77 -2.47
N SER A 168 -9.04 16.03 -2.08
CA SER A 168 -10.05 17.10 -2.19
C SER A 168 -10.46 17.37 -3.65
N GLN A 169 -9.48 17.38 -4.57
CA GLN A 169 -9.75 17.59 -5.98
C GLN A 169 -10.53 16.42 -6.60
N ARG A 170 -10.22 15.19 -6.25
CA ARG A 170 -10.94 14.00 -6.71
C ARG A 170 -12.37 13.99 -6.19
N SER A 171 -12.60 14.30 -4.91
CA SER A 171 -13.95 14.40 -4.33
C SER A 171 -14.77 15.46 -5.08
N LYS A 172 -14.21 16.64 -5.36
CA LYS A 172 -14.86 17.67 -6.20
C LYS A 172 -15.21 17.17 -7.61
N GLN A 173 -14.43 16.23 -8.16
CA GLN A 173 -14.67 15.64 -9.48
C GLN A 173 -15.64 14.43 -9.44
N GLY A 174 -16.18 14.07 -8.27
CA GLY A 174 -17.03 12.91 -8.08
C GLY A 174 -16.28 11.57 -8.10
N VAL A 175 -14.95 11.58 -7.95
CA VAL A 175 -14.13 10.37 -7.81
C VAL A 175 -14.02 10.01 -6.34
N LEU A 176 -14.74 8.96 -5.94
CA LEU A 176 -14.93 8.61 -4.54
C LEU A 176 -13.64 8.15 -3.83
N ASN A 177 -13.50 8.59 -2.59
CA ASN A 177 -12.57 8.07 -1.60
C ASN A 177 -13.36 7.40 -0.48
N ILE A 178 -13.08 6.13 -0.21
CA ILE A 178 -13.73 5.33 0.82
C ILE A 178 -12.66 4.89 1.80
N SER A 179 -12.90 5.01 3.09
CA SER A 179 -12.00 4.52 4.13
C SER A 179 -12.69 3.51 5.04
N ILE A 180 -11.98 2.42 5.34
CA ILE A 180 -12.39 1.42 6.31
C ILE A 180 -11.31 1.36 7.38
N VAL A 181 -11.64 1.79 8.60
CA VAL A 181 -10.70 1.91 9.71
C VAL A 181 -10.74 0.64 10.56
N PHE A 182 -9.63 -0.07 10.60
CA PHE A 182 -9.48 -1.37 11.29
C PHE A 182 -8.67 -1.28 12.59
N GLY A 183 -8.05 -0.17 12.87
CA GLY A 183 -7.17 0.00 14.04
C GLY A 183 -6.78 1.46 14.22
N ASN A 184 -5.61 1.67 14.83
CA ASN A 184 -5.11 3.00 15.08
C ASN A 184 -5.04 3.83 13.78
N SER A 185 -5.42 5.10 13.90
CA SER A 185 -5.37 6.06 12.81
C SER A 185 -4.95 7.40 13.39
N THR A 186 -3.63 7.61 13.52
CA THR A 186 -3.05 8.73 14.26
C THR A 186 -2.54 9.84 13.35
N ALA A 187 -2.62 11.08 13.80
CA ALA A 187 -2.10 12.29 13.15
C ALA A 187 -2.50 12.35 11.65
N GLY A 188 -1.53 12.45 10.74
CA GLY A 188 -1.80 12.43 9.29
C GLY A 188 -2.54 11.20 8.78
N GLY A 189 -2.45 10.05 9.47
CA GLY A 189 -3.23 8.86 9.20
C GLY A 189 -4.73 9.03 9.45
N ALA A 190 -5.12 9.90 10.38
CA ALA A 190 -6.52 10.22 10.67
C ALA A 190 -7.16 11.14 9.61
N TYR A 191 -6.36 11.94 8.91
CA TYR A 191 -6.87 12.79 7.82
C TYR A 191 -7.42 11.97 6.64
N VAL A 192 -6.83 10.82 6.35
CA VAL A 192 -7.30 9.97 5.24
C VAL A 192 -8.77 9.58 5.43
N PRO A 193 -9.19 8.95 6.54
CA PRO A 193 -10.62 8.70 6.77
C PRO A 193 -11.44 9.98 7.01
N GLY A 194 -10.86 11.01 7.63
CA GLY A 194 -11.55 12.29 7.88
C GLY A 194 -11.90 13.05 6.59
N MET A 195 -11.11 12.88 5.53
CA MET A 195 -11.34 13.50 4.21
C MET A 195 -12.00 12.56 3.19
N SER A 196 -12.31 11.32 3.57
CA SER A 196 -12.99 10.38 2.68
C SER A 196 -14.47 10.72 2.55
N ASP A 197 -15.03 10.47 1.36
CA ASP A 197 -16.47 10.66 1.09
C ASP A 197 -17.32 9.69 1.94
N TYR A 198 -16.78 8.49 2.21
CA TYR A 198 -17.40 7.51 3.11
C TYR A 198 -16.36 6.91 4.05
N THR A 199 -16.67 6.88 5.33
CA THR A 199 -15.84 6.27 6.37
C THR A 199 -16.61 5.23 7.16
N ILE A 200 -16.08 4.01 7.18
CA ILE A 200 -16.59 2.88 7.96
C ILE A 200 -15.54 2.58 9.03
N MET A 201 -15.96 2.47 10.29
CA MET A 201 -15.07 2.18 11.40
C MET A 201 -15.56 0.95 12.17
N LEU A 202 -14.61 0.18 12.70
CA LEU A 202 -14.97 -0.84 13.69
C LEU A 202 -15.55 -0.16 14.93
N LYS A 203 -16.50 -0.84 15.58
CA LYS A 203 -17.06 -0.40 16.85
C LYS A 203 -15.93 -0.17 17.87
N ASP A 204 -16.09 0.83 18.71
CA ASP A 204 -15.16 1.22 19.78
C ASP A 204 -13.80 1.79 19.30
N LEU A 205 -13.67 2.13 18.00
CA LEU A 205 -12.57 2.94 17.50
C LEU A 205 -12.94 4.42 17.43
N SER A 206 -11.96 5.28 17.68
CA SER A 206 -12.11 6.75 17.56
C SER A 206 -10.88 7.34 16.91
N LEU A 207 -11.07 8.26 15.96
CA LEU A 207 -9.99 9.04 15.35
C LEU A 207 -9.39 10.05 16.33
N ILE A 208 -10.19 10.56 17.26
CA ILE A 208 -9.79 11.56 18.26
C ILE A 208 -9.01 10.91 19.41
N HIS A 209 -9.57 9.87 20.01
CA HIS A 209 -8.95 9.18 21.16
C HIS A 209 -7.66 8.43 20.80
N ILE A 210 -7.47 8.09 19.55
CA ILE A 210 -6.27 7.42 19.05
C ILE A 210 -5.14 8.44 18.78
N SER A 211 -5.49 9.72 18.61
CA SER A 211 -4.53 10.81 18.31
C SER A 211 -4.01 11.51 19.54
N GLU A 212 -4.70 11.45 20.68
CA GLU A 212 -4.27 12.09 21.92
C GLU A 212 -3.48 11.11 22.79
N PRO A 213 -2.32 11.53 23.34
CA PRO A 213 -1.71 10.79 24.43
C PRO A 213 -2.71 10.80 25.61
N THR A 214 -2.97 9.63 26.19
CA THR A 214 -3.75 9.52 27.42
C THR A 214 -3.22 10.51 28.44
N ARG A 215 -3.97 11.58 28.71
CA ARG A 215 -3.68 12.43 29.87
C ARG A 215 -3.78 11.55 31.12
N PRO A 216 -2.78 11.54 32.00
CA PRO A 216 -2.94 10.88 33.29
C PRO A 216 -4.21 11.46 33.94
N SER A 217 -5.10 10.59 34.35
CA SER A 217 -6.24 11.00 35.19
C SER A 217 -5.69 11.70 36.41
N GLN A 218 -6.00 12.97 36.54
CA GLN A 218 -5.73 13.72 37.78
C GLN A 218 -6.57 13.16 38.91
#